data_ef96d327469e8baa90525245c860e455
#
_entry.id   ef96d327469e8baa90525245c860e455
#
_cell.length_a   1.000
_cell.length_b   1.000
_cell.length_c   1.000
_cell.angle_alpha   90.00
_cell.angle_beta   90.00
_cell.angle_gamma   90.00
#
_symmetry.space_group_name_H-M   'P 1'
#
loop_
_entity.id
_entity.type
_entity.pdbx_description
1 polymer ?
#
loop_
_entity_poly.entity_id
_entity_poly.type
_entity_poly.pdbx_seq_one_letter_code
_entity_poly.pdbx_strand_id
1 'polypeptide(L)'
;MASSENKRELILTRSPGRLMVSLSLPAIVGMVVIGLYTFVDAIYAGQLIGVDAMGAVSIAYPFTFINSGLAAMIGMGSASVLSRAIGARDQKSIDQVMGNLVVMNLVLSLAVTVVGVAFARPLLALTGAEGAMLDLGECYLRIIFLGSLFVNFAQSSNMIMRGEGELASAMGIMAGGAILNMVLAPVFILALRDQGLGLEGAACATVLSQAVLAGVMLWWFVKREKTARIVRVAASRAVLAEVAKVGVSAMLMQVLTLVQQAIIYRAAAEWGGAEWQVLFGAALRIQSFAFIPLWGMSNGFQPAAGTNYGAGLYDRVRRCTVAFSLGATGLALLFWIPAMLFPEAALSLFITDPALVAQGVDDFRVFFVAYLAMGVMVMGITLFQSLGKGGLAALLALARPLLLFVPLVLIVPNLGGLGIHGVWLACAITDGLLALIAVALMVRTCRGMWKGRARTAAIEEGEAARA
;
A
#
# COMPACT_ATOMS: atom_id res chain seq x y z
N MET A 1 19.46 -18.23 -16.02
CA MET A 1 18.27 -18.91 -16.54
C MET A 1 17.70 -19.98 -15.58
N ALA A 2 18.47 -20.94 -15.10
CA ALA A 2 17.95 -22.00 -14.20
C ALA A 2 17.21 -21.52 -12.92
N SER A 3 17.60 -20.41 -12.32
CA SER A 3 16.96 -19.90 -11.09
C SER A 3 15.61 -19.23 -11.33
N SER A 4 15.43 -18.50 -12.44
CA SER A 4 14.17 -17.83 -12.78
C SER A 4 13.11 -18.79 -13.33
N GLU A 5 13.55 -19.79 -14.12
CA GLU A 5 12.65 -20.87 -14.55
C GLU A 5 12.15 -21.70 -13.38
N ASN A 6 13.03 -22.00 -12.41
CA ASN A 6 12.64 -22.73 -11.20
C ASN A 6 11.60 -21.97 -10.36
N LYS A 7 11.70 -20.63 -10.25
CA LYS A 7 10.71 -19.80 -9.55
C LYS A 7 9.37 -19.71 -10.29
N ARG A 8 9.43 -19.46 -11.59
CA ARG A 8 8.25 -19.48 -12.43
C ARG A 8 7.53 -20.83 -12.31
N GLU A 9 8.25 -21.94 -12.43
CA GLU A 9 7.72 -23.28 -12.29
C GLU A 9 7.12 -23.51 -10.90
N LEU A 10 7.77 -23.04 -9.84
CA LEU A 10 7.24 -23.13 -8.47
C LEU A 10 5.90 -22.40 -8.34
N ILE A 11 5.76 -21.20 -8.91
CA ILE A 11 4.50 -20.44 -8.89
C ILE A 11 3.42 -21.17 -9.71
N LEU A 12 3.79 -21.79 -10.83
CA LEU A 12 2.84 -22.45 -11.73
C LEU A 12 2.45 -23.86 -11.28
N THR A 13 3.26 -24.57 -10.48
CA THR A 13 3.03 -25.98 -10.14
C THR A 13 2.62 -26.22 -8.69
N ARG A 14 3.13 -25.42 -7.75
CA ARG A 14 2.89 -25.60 -6.31
C ARG A 14 1.41 -25.45 -5.96
N SER A 15 0.89 -26.26 -5.03
CA SER A 15 -0.51 -26.16 -4.61
C SER A 15 -0.84 -24.75 -4.08
N PRO A 16 -2.02 -24.18 -4.36
CA PRO A 16 -2.39 -22.80 -4.03
C PRO A 16 -2.18 -22.44 -2.55
N GLY A 17 -2.54 -23.34 -1.62
CA GLY A 17 -2.37 -23.10 -0.18
C GLY A 17 -0.89 -23.03 0.24
N ARG A 18 -0.04 -23.97 -0.26
CA ARG A 18 1.40 -23.93 0.01
C ARG A 18 2.07 -22.71 -0.65
N LEU A 19 1.62 -22.33 -1.83
CA LEU A 19 2.08 -21.15 -2.54
C LEU A 19 1.75 -19.88 -1.72
N MET A 20 0.50 -19.77 -1.23
CA MET A 20 0.06 -18.68 -0.37
C MET A 20 0.99 -18.53 0.83
N VAL A 21 1.20 -19.58 1.61
CA VAL A 21 2.05 -19.50 2.81
C VAL A 21 3.48 -19.11 2.45
N SER A 22 4.06 -19.74 1.42
CA SER A 22 5.46 -19.49 1.04
C SER A 22 5.74 -18.09 0.51
N LEU A 23 4.76 -17.46 -0.12
CA LEU A 23 4.90 -16.09 -0.63
C LEU A 23 4.47 -15.06 0.43
N SER A 24 3.38 -15.33 1.18
CA SER A 24 2.85 -14.35 2.11
C SER A 24 3.62 -14.25 3.41
N LEU A 25 4.14 -15.36 3.94
CA LEU A 25 4.81 -15.34 5.25
C LEU A 25 6.02 -14.39 5.31
N PRO A 26 6.97 -14.43 4.35
CA PRO A 26 8.07 -13.46 4.33
C PRO A 26 7.58 -12.02 4.15
N ALA A 27 6.53 -11.83 3.35
CA ALA A 27 5.96 -10.51 3.11
C ALA A 27 5.26 -9.95 4.36
N ILE A 28 4.52 -10.77 5.09
CA ILE A 28 3.86 -10.38 6.36
C ILE A 28 4.92 -9.98 7.39
N VAL A 29 5.94 -10.82 7.59
CA VAL A 29 7.01 -10.53 8.56
C VAL A 29 7.71 -9.21 8.20
N GLY A 30 8.06 -9.02 6.92
CA GLY A 30 8.68 -7.78 6.47
C GLY A 30 7.80 -6.55 6.67
N MET A 31 6.50 -6.65 6.39
CA MET A 31 5.56 -5.55 6.60
C MET A 31 5.38 -5.23 8.09
N VAL A 32 5.39 -6.22 8.97
CA VAL A 32 5.36 -6.00 10.43
C VAL A 32 6.61 -5.25 10.89
N VAL A 33 7.80 -5.63 10.42
CA VAL A 33 9.06 -4.91 10.74
C VAL A 33 9.00 -3.46 10.28
N ILE A 34 8.50 -3.21 9.06
CA ILE A 34 8.32 -1.85 8.53
C ILE A 34 7.28 -1.06 9.36
N GLY A 35 6.20 -1.71 9.80
CA GLY A 35 5.23 -1.09 10.69
C GLY A 35 5.83 -0.69 12.03
N LEU A 36 6.61 -1.56 12.66
CA LEU A 36 7.31 -1.27 13.92
C LEU A 36 8.30 -0.11 13.79
N TYR A 37 9.02 -0.04 12.66
CA TYR A 37 9.92 1.08 12.38
C TYR A 37 9.19 2.43 12.46
N THR A 38 7.99 2.54 11.89
CA THR A 38 7.20 3.78 11.89
C THR A 38 6.86 4.25 13.32
N PHE A 39 6.65 3.32 14.25
CA PHE A 39 6.45 3.66 15.68
C PHE A 39 7.73 4.18 16.32
N VAL A 40 8.87 3.54 16.05
CA VAL A 40 10.15 3.96 16.62
C VAL A 40 10.55 5.34 16.13
N ASP A 41 10.32 5.64 14.85
CA ASP A 41 10.59 6.95 14.25
C ASP A 41 9.77 8.07 14.92
N ALA A 42 8.48 7.81 15.17
CA ALA A 42 7.62 8.75 15.90
C ALA A 42 8.07 8.97 17.36
N ILE A 43 8.56 7.93 18.05
CA ILE A 43 9.12 8.05 19.40
C ILE A 43 10.38 8.94 19.40
N TYR A 44 11.28 8.74 18.44
CA TYR A 44 12.48 9.57 18.34
C TYR A 44 12.15 11.04 18.06
N ALA A 45 11.21 11.32 17.17
CA ALA A 45 10.78 12.68 16.90
C ALA A 45 10.22 13.36 18.17
N GLY A 46 9.37 12.67 18.91
CA GLY A 46 8.75 13.22 20.13
C GLY A 46 9.71 13.38 21.29
N GLN A 47 10.58 12.40 21.55
CA GLN A 47 11.44 12.39 22.76
C GLN A 47 12.77 13.12 22.57
N LEU A 48 13.35 13.08 21.36
CA LEU A 48 14.69 13.64 21.12
C LEU A 48 14.64 15.08 20.63
N ILE A 49 13.58 15.49 19.92
CA ILE A 49 13.54 16.83 19.29
C ILE A 49 12.58 17.75 20.05
N GLY A 50 11.35 17.30 20.31
CA GLY A 50 10.34 18.06 21.07
C GLY A 50 8.99 18.16 20.38
N VAL A 51 8.05 18.86 21.05
CA VAL A 51 6.62 18.90 20.64
C VAL A 51 6.43 19.67 19.32
N ASP A 52 7.15 20.78 19.13
CA ASP A 52 7.03 21.60 17.91
C ASP A 52 7.49 20.84 16.66
N ALA A 53 8.58 20.07 16.79
CA ALA A 53 9.07 19.22 15.71
C ALA A 53 8.08 18.08 15.37
N MET A 54 7.45 17.48 16.40
CA MET A 54 6.42 16.47 16.19
C MET A 54 5.20 17.06 15.47
N GLY A 55 4.83 18.31 15.82
CA GLY A 55 3.79 19.07 15.12
C GLY A 55 4.15 19.31 13.65
N ALA A 56 5.37 19.78 13.39
CA ALA A 56 5.87 20.05 12.04
C ALA A 56 5.89 18.78 11.16
N VAL A 57 6.35 17.64 11.69
CA VAL A 57 6.29 16.33 10.99
C VAL A 57 4.85 15.92 10.69
N SER A 58 3.94 16.09 11.65
CA SER A 58 2.54 15.71 11.48
C SER A 58 1.85 16.50 10.35
N ILE A 59 2.17 17.79 10.23
CA ILE A 59 1.65 18.66 9.16
C ILE A 59 2.32 18.36 7.82
N ALA A 60 3.59 17.99 7.81
CA ALA A 60 4.32 17.59 6.61
C ALA A 60 3.92 16.19 6.08
N TYR A 61 3.43 15.32 6.96
CA TYR A 61 3.16 13.91 6.67
C TYR A 61 2.24 13.67 5.44
N PRO A 62 1.12 14.38 5.24
CA PRO A 62 0.29 14.21 4.04
C PRO A 62 1.06 14.42 2.73
N PHE A 63 2.03 15.32 2.70
CA PHE A 63 2.81 15.61 1.51
C PHE A 63 3.85 14.52 1.21
N THR A 64 4.34 13.81 2.24
CA THR A 64 5.22 12.66 2.04
C THR A 64 4.52 11.50 1.33
N PHE A 65 3.19 11.40 1.43
CA PHE A 65 2.38 10.43 0.70
C PHE A 65 2.37 10.63 -0.81
N ILE A 66 2.74 11.82 -1.32
CA ILE A 66 2.93 12.05 -2.75
C ILE A 66 4.02 11.12 -3.27
N ASN A 67 5.16 11.05 -2.58
CA ASN A 67 6.25 10.12 -2.92
C ASN A 67 5.77 8.66 -2.85
N SER A 68 5.13 8.26 -1.76
CA SER A 68 4.61 6.89 -1.61
C SER A 68 3.59 6.53 -2.70
N GLY A 69 2.72 7.47 -3.07
CA GLY A 69 1.75 7.31 -4.15
C GLY A 69 2.42 7.10 -5.52
N LEU A 70 3.45 7.90 -5.82
CA LEU A 70 4.21 7.76 -7.07
C LEU A 70 5.02 6.47 -7.10
N ALA A 71 5.69 6.11 -6.01
CA ALA A 71 6.40 4.85 -5.89
C ALA A 71 5.45 3.64 -6.08
N ALA A 72 4.24 3.72 -5.50
CA ALA A 72 3.20 2.70 -5.68
C ALA A 72 2.70 2.64 -7.12
N MET A 73 2.52 3.78 -7.79
CA MET A 73 2.13 3.84 -9.19
C MET A 73 3.16 3.15 -10.09
N ILE A 74 4.41 3.55 -9.97
CA ILE A 74 5.50 3.00 -10.79
C ILE A 74 5.72 1.52 -10.45
N GLY A 75 5.86 1.20 -9.16
CA GLY A 75 6.22 -0.13 -8.70
C GLY A 75 5.12 -1.18 -8.93
N MET A 76 3.88 -0.90 -8.52
CA MET A 76 2.77 -1.83 -8.68
C MET A 76 2.41 -2.05 -10.16
N GLY A 77 2.42 -0.96 -10.95
CA GLY A 77 2.21 -1.05 -12.39
C GLY A 77 3.27 -1.90 -13.06
N SER A 78 4.55 -1.64 -12.79
CA SER A 78 5.68 -2.40 -13.35
C SER A 78 5.67 -3.86 -12.89
N ALA A 79 5.39 -4.14 -11.60
CA ALA A 79 5.29 -5.50 -11.07
C ALA A 79 4.13 -6.30 -11.71
N SER A 80 3.01 -5.64 -12.03
CA SER A 80 1.90 -6.25 -12.75
C SER A 80 2.29 -6.63 -14.19
N VAL A 81 2.96 -5.74 -14.91
CA VAL A 81 3.47 -6.04 -16.27
C VAL A 81 4.46 -7.18 -16.21
N LEU A 82 5.42 -7.12 -15.29
CA LEU A 82 6.47 -8.12 -15.15
C LEU A 82 5.93 -9.50 -14.81
N SER A 83 5.07 -9.62 -13.81
CA SER A 83 4.53 -10.93 -13.39
C SER A 83 3.75 -11.62 -14.53
N ARG A 84 2.99 -10.86 -15.32
CA ARG A 84 2.30 -11.36 -16.52
C ARG A 84 3.27 -11.76 -17.62
N ALA A 85 4.31 -10.95 -17.87
CA ALA A 85 5.35 -11.24 -18.87
C ALA A 85 6.15 -12.51 -18.52
N ILE A 86 6.50 -12.70 -17.24
CA ILE A 86 7.14 -13.93 -16.74
C ILE A 86 6.23 -15.14 -17.00
N GLY A 87 4.94 -15.03 -16.71
CA GLY A 87 3.96 -16.08 -17.00
C GLY A 87 3.90 -16.44 -18.47
N ALA A 88 3.81 -15.44 -19.33
CA ALA A 88 3.72 -15.56 -20.79
C ALA A 88 5.05 -15.92 -21.47
N ARG A 89 6.19 -15.93 -20.76
CA ARG A 89 7.56 -16.04 -21.34
C ARG A 89 7.89 -14.93 -22.34
N ASP A 90 7.30 -13.74 -22.15
CA ASP A 90 7.58 -12.57 -23.01
C ASP A 90 8.87 -11.86 -22.55
N GLN A 91 10.00 -12.35 -23.05
CA GLN A 91 11.32 -11.84 -22.70
C GLN A 91 11.48 -10.36 -23.10
N LYS A 92 10.86 -9.92 -24.17
CA LYS A 92 10.92 -8.53 -24.61
C LYS A 92 10.33 -7.57 -23.59
N SER A 93 9.15 -7.89 -23.08
CA SER A 93 8.52 -7.09 -22.01
C SER A 93 9.31 -7.15 -20.72
N ILE A 94 9.86 -8.33 -20.33
CA ILE A 94 10.71 -8.49 -19.15
C ILE A 94 11.93 -7.55 -19.24
N ASP A 95 12.66 -7.54 -20.35
CA ASP A 95 13.86 -6.74 -20.54
C ASP A 95 13.58 -5.21 -20.55
N GLN A 96 12.36 -4.83 -20.90
CA GLN A 96 11.97 -3.42 -20.97
C GLN A 96 11.46 -2.85 -19.63
N VAL A 97 10.93 -3.68 -18.74
CA VAL A 97 10.25 -3.22 -17.50
C VAL A 97 11.18 -2.37 -16.64
N MET A 98 12.41 -2.85 -16.36
CA MET A 98 13.34 -2.11 -15.50
C MET A 98 13.82 -0.80 -16.13
N GLY A 99 14.08 -0.78 -17.44
CA GLY A 99 14.45 0.44 -18.13
C GLY A 99 13.35 1.51 -18.07
N ASN A 100 12.08 1.10 -18.25
CA ASN A 100 10.94 2.00 -18.12
C ASN A 100 10.73 2.47 -16.68
N LEU A 101 10.92 1.60 -15.68
CA LEU A 101 10.85 1.96 -14.25
C LEU A 101 11.88 3.06 -13.93
N VAL A 102 13.13 2.90 -14.38
CA VAL A 102 14.19 3.90 -14.16
C VAL A 102 13.80 5.24 -14.79
N VAL A 103 13.32 5.25 -16.03
CA VAL A 103 12.87 6.48 -16.71
C VAL A 103 11.71 7.13 -15.97
N MET A 104 10.68 6.37 -15.60
CA MET A 104 9.54 6.91 -14.86
C MET A 104 9.97 7.49 -13.50
N ASN A 105 10.83 6.78 -12.77
CA ASN A 105 11.34 7.28 -11.49
C ASN A 105 12.12 8.58 -11.68
N LEU A 106 13.01 8.63 -12.65
CA LEU A 106 13.81 9.83 -12.90
C LEU A 106 12.94 11.05 -13.22
N VAL A 107 12.00 10.89 -14.17
CA VAL A 107 11.13 11.99 -14.62
C VAL A 107 10.18 12.43 -13.51
N LEU A 108 9.47 11.49 -12.90
CA LEU A 108 8.44 11.83 -11.90
C LEU A 108 9.04 12.29 -10.58
N SER A 109 10.15 11.68 -10.14
CA SER A 109 10.82 12.10 -8.91
C SER A 109 11.47 13.48 -9.07
N LEU A 110 12.05 13.77 -10.25
CA LEU A 110 12.59 15.10 -10.51
C LEU A 110 11.47 16.16 -10.53
N ALA A 111 10.33 15.85 -11.14
CA ALA A 111 9.17 16.74 -11.14
C ALA A 111 8.69 17.02 -9.70
N VAL A 112 8.55 15.97 -8.88
CA VAL A 112 8.16 16.12 -7.46
C VAL A 112 9.21 16.88 -6.67
N THR A 113 10.50 16.63 -6.89
CA THR A 113 11.57 17.37 -6.22
C THR A 113 11.48 18.86 -6.56
N VAL A 114 11.41 19.21 -7.84
CA VAL A 114 11.35 20.63 -8.27
C VAL A 114 10.09 21.32 -7.71
N VAL A 115 8.92 20.72 -7.91
CA VAL A 115 7.65 21.28 -7.44
C VAL A 115 7.60 21.29 -5.91
N GLY A 116 7.96 20.19 -5.27
CA GLY A 116 7.90 20.03 -3.82
C GLY A 116 8.83 21.00 -3.07
N VAL A 117 10.07 21.16 -3.55
CA VAL A 117 11.02 22.12 -2.95
C VAL A 117 10.58 23.56 -3.19
N ALA A 118 10.10 23.90 -4.40
CA ALA A 118 9.63 25.24 -4.72
C ALA A 118 8.36 25.65 -3.95
N PHE A 119 7.45 24.70 -3.74
CA PHE A 119 6.15 24.96 -3.12
C PHE A 119 6.02 24.40 -1.69
N ALA A 120 7.10 23.96 -1.03
CA ALA A 120 7.06 23.42 0.33
C ALA A 120 6.35 24.35 1.32
N ARG A 121 6.73 25.63 1.35
CA ARG A 121 6.14 26.64 2.25
C ARG A 121 4.66 26.92 1.95
N PRO A 122 4.22 27.20 0.70
CA PRO A 122 2.82 27.33 0.37
C PRO A 122 1.97 26.09 0.70
N LEU A 123 2.50 24.89 0.46
CA LEU A 123 1.82 23.65 0.77
C LEU A 123 1.55 23.51 2.27
N LEU A 124 2.53 23.79 3.11
CA LEU A 124 2.38 23.74 4.56
C LEU A 124 1.45 24.85 5.07
N ALA A 125 1.51 26.04 4.50
CA ALA A 125 0.61 27.13 4.86
C ALA A 125 -0.87 26.78 4.60
N LEU A 126 -1.17 25.99 3.57
CA LEU A 126 -2.52 25.48 3.29
C LEU A 126 -3.06 24.57 4.40
N THR A 127 -2.20 23.97 5.22
CA THR A 127 -2.61 23.15 6.37
C THR A 127 -2.83 23.96 7.65
N GLY A 128 -2.65 25.28 7.59
CA GLY A 128 -2.77 26.16 8.74
C GLY A 128 -1.51 26.24 9.60
N ALA A 129 -0.35 25.82 9.08
CA ALA A 129 0.93 25.95 9.76
C ALA A 129 1.37 27.41 9.80
N GLU A 130 1.78 27.91 10.98
CA GLU A 130 2.26 29.28 11.21
C GLU A 130 3.51 29.29 12.09
N GLY A 131 4.29 30.38 12.02
CA GLY A 131 5.44 30.61 12.88
C GLY A 131 6.53 29.54 12.79
N ALA A 132 7.10 29.17 13.93
CA ALA A 132 8.20 28.20 14.04
C ALA A 132 7.85 26.81 13.43
N MET A 133 6.60 26.38 13.57
CA MET A 133 6.13 25.10 13.03
C MET A 133 6.15 25.10 11.49
N LEU A 134 5.83 26.21 10.84
CA LEU A 134 5.93 26.38 9.39
C LEU A 134 7.39 26.31 8.92
N ASP A 135 8.29 27.00 9.61
CA ASP A 135 9.71 27.06 9.24
C ASP A 135 10.40 25.69 9.40
N LEU A 136 10.16 25.01 10.52
CA LEU A 136 10.66 23.64 10.76
C LEU A 136 10.09 22.64 9.74
N GLY A 137 8.79 22.73 9.48
CA GLY A 137 8.13 21.86 8.50
C GLY A 137 8.63 22.09 7.09
N GLU A 138 8.92 23.32 6.70
CA GLU A 138 9.48 23.68 5.39
C GLU A 138 10.86 23.06 5.18
N CYS A 139 11.78 23.22 6.13
CA CYS A 139 13.11 22.63 6.07
C CYS A 139 13.04 21.10 5.97
N TYR A 140 12.25 20.48 6.85
CA TYR A 140 12.02 19.03 6.83
C TYR A 140 11.49 18.55 5.47
N LEU A 141 10.42 19.17 4.96
CA LEU A 141 9.74 18.75 3.74
C LEU A 141 10.64 18.94 2.50
N ARG A 142 11.42 20.01 2.44
CA ARG A 142 12.42 20.23 1.38
C ARG A 142 13.46 19.11 1.32
N ILE A 143 14.00 18.69 2.47
CA ILE A 143 14.98 17.59 2.55
C ILE A 143 14.33 16.27 2.06
N ILE A 144 13.11 15.97 2.49
CA ILE A 144 12.37 14.78 2.05
C ILE A 144 12.14 14.81 0.54
N PHE A 145 11.75 15.95 -0.05
CA PHE A 145 11.55 16.06 -1.49
C PHE A 145 12.86 15.96 -2.30
N LEU A 146 13.97 16.46 -1.77
CA LEU A 146 15.29 16.23 -2.37
C LEU A 146 15.65 14.74 -2.43
N GLY A 147 15.19 13.96 -1.44
CA GLY A 147 15.35 12.51 -1.40
C GLY A 147 14.38 11.71 -2.27
N SER A 148 13.41 12.34 -2.96
CA SER A 148 12.33 11.65 -3.67
C SER A 148 12.81 10.61 -4.67
N LEU A 149 13.91 10.87 -5.39
CA LEU A 149 14.46 9.92 -6.35
C LEU A 149 14.87 8.60 -5.68
N PHE A 150 15.53 8.67 -4.53
CA PHE A 150 15.99 7.49 -3.81
C PHE A 150 14.82 6.72 -3.21
N VAL A 151 13.88 7.44 -2.59
CA VAL A 151 12.66 6.86 -1.99
C VAL A 151 11.85 6.11 -3.05
N ASN A 152 11.52 6.79 -4.15
CA ASN A 152 10.68 6.22 -5.20
C ASN A 152 11.37 5.05 -5.90
N PHE A 153 12.67 5.15 -6.19
CA PHE A 153 13.42 4.07 -6.82
C PHE A 153 13.52 2.85 -5.90
N ALA A 154 13.84 3.03 -4.62
CA ALA A 154 13.93 1.94 -3.66
C ALA A 154 12.59 1.20 -3.50
N GLN A 155 11.50 1.95 -3.31
CA GLN A 155 10.17 1.36 -3.11
C GLN A 155 9.63 0.68 -4.38
N SER A 156 9.72 1.34 -5.54
CA SER A 156 9.22 0.77 -6.80
C SER A 156 10.03 -0.44 -7.26
N SER A 157 11.36 -0.42 -7.10
CA SER A 157 12.24 -1.57 -7.37
C SER A 157 11.94 -2.75 -6.43
N ASN A 158 11.65 -2.48 -5.16
CA ASN A 158 11.20 -3.51 -4.23
C ASN A 158 9.91 -4.18 -4.70
N MET A 159 8.95 -3.41 -5.24
CA MET A 159 7.72 -3.97 -5.80
C MET A 159 7.98 -4.86 -7.02
N ILE A 160 8.98 -4.57 -7.84
CA ILE A 160 9.44 -5.45 -8.93
C ILE A 160 9.94 -6.78 -8.38
N MET A 161 10.82 -6.78 -7.38
CA MET A 161 11.31 -8.03 -6.76
C MET A 161 10.15 -8.89 -6.26
N ARG A 162 9.14 -8.27 -5.66
CA ARG A 162 7.92 -8.98 -5.23
C ARG A 162 7.14 -9.54 -6.41
N GLY A 163 7.02 -8.78 -7.51
CA GLY A 163 6.39 -9.21 -8.75
C GLY A 163 7.03 -10.43 -9.40
N GLU A 164 8.33 -10.66 -9.17
CA GLU A 164 9.09 -11.85 -9.57
C GLU A 164 8.90 -13.04 -8.62
N GLY A 165 8.31 -12.82 -7.44
CA GLY A 165 8.20 -13.82 -6.37
C GLY A 165 9.38 -13.83 -5.40
N GLU A 166 10.32 -12.86 -5.48
CA GLU A 166 11.48 -12.69 -4.57
C GLU A 166 11.09 -11.96 -3.28
N LEU A 167 10.01 -12.41 -2.63
CA LEU A 167 9.47 -11.69 -1.47
C LEU A 167 10.41 -11.69 -0.27
N ALA A 168 11.11 -12.80 0.00
CA ALA A 168 12.05 -12.88 1.13
C ALA A 168 13.20 -11.88 0.97
N SER A 169 13.83 -11.84 -0.21
CA SER A 169 14.91 -10.90 -0.51
C SER A 169 14.41 -9.44 -0.50
N ALA A 170 13.26 -9.19 -1.11
CA ALA A 170 12.66 -7.86 -1.13
C ALA A 170 12.37 -7.32 0.27
N MET A 171 11.76 -8.15 1.12
CA MET A 171 11.44 -7.78 2.49
C MET A 171 12.70 -7.67 3.36
N GLY A 172 13.69 -8.56 3.17
CA GLY A 172 14.96 -8.47 3.87
C GLY A 172 15.73 -7.18 3.59
N ILE A 173 15.75 -6.72 2.34
CA ILE A 173 16.38 -5.45 1.96
C ILE A 173 15.62 -4.27 2.59
N MET A 174 14.28 -4.28 2.52
CA MET A 174 13.47 -3.22 3.14
C MET A 174 13.61 -3.17 4.66
N ALA A 175 13.60 -4.32 5.33
CA ALA A 175 13.84 -4.40 6.76
C ALA A 175 15.25 -3.90 7.13
N GLY A 176 16.26 -4.25 6.34
CA GLY A 176 17.63 -3.72 6.50
C GLY A 176 17.69 -2.20 6.39
N GLY A 177 16.96 -1.61 5.44
CA GLY A 177 16.84 -0.14 5.31
C GLY A 177 16.12 0.50 6.50
N ALA A 178 15.06 -0.13 7.01
CA ALA A 178 14.36 0.32 8.21
C ALA A 178 15.27 0.30 9.45
N ILE A 179 15.99 -0.81 9.65
CA ILE A 179 16.96 -0.92 10.76
C ILE A 179 18.09 0.12 10.63
N LEU A 180 18.60 0.33 9.41
CA LEU A 180 19.61 1.35 9.15
C LEU A 180 19.10 2.75 9.55
N ASN A 181 17.86 3.08 9.19
CA ASN A 181 17.25 4.35 9.58
C ASN A 181 17.08 4.46 11.09
N MET A 182 16.61 3.40 11.77
CA MET A 182 16.48 3.37 13.25
C MET A 182 17.81 3.63 13.97
N VAL A 183 18.94 3.26 13.35
CA VAL A 183 20.28 3.52 13.89
C VAL A 183 20.76 4.94 13.53
N LEU A 184 20.53 5.37 12.29
CA LEU A 184 21.01 6.68 11.82
C LEU A 184 20.19 7.85 12.39
N ALA A 185 18.88 7.70 12.58
CA ALA A 185 18.02 8.78 13.04
C ALA A 185 18.48 9.37 14.37
N PRO A 186 18.66 8.61 15.47
CA PRO A 186 19.15 9.19 16.73
C PRO A 186 20.55 9.79 16.59
N VAL A 187 21.44 9.21 15.79
CA VAL A 187 22.80 9.75 15.59
C VAL A 187 22.74 11.13 14.93
N PHE A 188 21.97 11.28 13.85
CA PHE A 188 21.84 12.57 13.16
C PHE A 188 21.07 13.59 13.99
N ILE A 189 20.02 13.17 14.69
CA ILE A 189 19.25 14.06 15.58
C ILE A 189 20.16 14.61 16.67
N LEU A 190 20.90 13.76 17.38
CA LEU A 190 21.76 14.19 18.48
C LEU A 190 22.95 15.02 17.99
N ALA A 191 23.55 14.68 16.84
CA ALA A 191 24.66 15.43 16.27
C ALA A 191 24.29 16.86 15.85
N LEU A 192 23.04 17.09 15.44
CA LEU A 192 22.56 18.38 14.94
C LEU A 192 21.66 19.12 15.94
N ARG A 193 21.29 18.49 17.05
CA ARG A 193 20.38 19.04 18.07
C ARG A 193 20.90 20.33 18.67
N ASP A 194 22.19 20.39 19.00
CA ASP A 194 22.80 21.57 19.65
C ASP A 194 22.84 22.79 18.73
N GLN A 195 22.69 22.58 17.42
CA GLN A 195 22.57 23.63 16.40
C GLN A 195 21.10 24.02 16.11
N GLY A 196 20.14 23.43 16.79
CA GLY A 196 18.72 23.64 16.53
C GLY A 196 18.20 22.90 15.29
N LEU A 197 19.00 22.02 14.65
CA LEU A 197 18.72 21.32 13.40
C LEU A 197 18.37 19.83 13.62
N GLY A 198 17.77 19.50 14.76
CA GLY A 198 17.45 18.11 15.10
C GLY A 198 16.43 17.46 14.13
N LEU A 199 15.47 18.24 13.65
CA LEU A 199 14.44 17.76 12.71
C LEU A 199 15.03 17.53 11.31
N GLU A 200 15.90 18.42 10.85
CA GLU A 200 16.66 18.27 9.62
C GLU A 200 17.57 17.03 9.70
N GLY A 201 18.14 16.76 10.88
CA GLY A 201 18.89 15.54 11.16
C GLY A 201 18.07 14.28 10.92
N ALA A 202 16.84 14.23 11.43
CA ALA A 202 15.92 13.12 11.19
C ALA A 202 15.59 12.94 9.69
N ALA A 203 15.33 14.05 8.99
CA ALA A 203 15.07 14.02 7.54
C ALA A 203 16.29 13.53 6.75
N CYS A 204 17.49 14.00 7.08
CA CYS A 204 18.74 13.56 6.47
C CYS A 204 19.01 12.06 6.70
N ALA A 205 18.78 11.55 7.91
CA ALA A 205 18.90 10.13 8.22
C ALA A 205 17.96 9.29 7.37
N THR A 206 16.72 9.74 7.19
CA THR A 206 15.72 9.09 6.34
C THR A 206 16.19 9.06 4.88
N VAL A 207 16.58 10.20 4.31
CA VAL A 207 17.04 10.29 2.92
C VAL A 207 18.29 9.45 2.69
N LEU A 208 19.26 9.48 3.62
CA LEU A 208 20.47 8.67 3.52
C LEU A 208 20.17 7.16 3.55
N SER A 209 19.29 6.73 4.45
CA SER A 209 18.85 5.33 4.52
C SER A 209 18.19 4.88 3.22
N GLN A 210 17.34 5.73 2.64
CA GLN A 210 16.70 5.46 1.35
C GLN A 210 17.71 5.47 0.18
N ALA A 211 18.73 6.34 0.23
CA ALA A 211 19.79 6.35 -0.78
C ALA A 211 20.63 5.07 -0.73
N VAL A 212 20.99 4.59 0.46
CA VAL A 212 21.66 3.29 0.64
C VAL A 212 20.78 2.16 0.11
N LEU A 213 19.50 2.17 0.46
CA LEU A 213 18.53 1.18 -0.01
C LEU A 213 18.40 1.19 -1.53
N ALA A 214 18.31 2.37 -2.15
CA ALA A 214 18.31 2.54 -3.60
C ALA A 214 19.59 1.99 -4.24
N GLY A 215 20.75 2.24 -3.63
CA GLY A 215 22.04 1.69 -4.08
C GLY A 215 22.08 0.16 -4.01
N VAL A 216 21.58 -0.44 -2.93
CA VAL A 216 21.45 -1.90 -2.79
C VAL A 216 20.52 -2.48 -3.85
N MET A 217 19.36 -1.84 -4.11
CA MET A 217 18.43 -2.25 -5.16
C MET A 217 19.07 -2.15 -6.56
N LEU A 218 19.76 -1.05 -6.84
CA LEU A 218 20.48 -0.88 -8.11
C LEU A 218 21.55 -1.98 -8.30
N TRP A 219 22.34 -2.22 -7.28
CA TRP A 219 23.34 -3.30 -7.31
C TRP A 219 22.69 -4.66 -7.55
N TRP A 220 21.54 -4.94 -6.91
CA TRP A 220 20.78 -6.18 -7.10
C TRP A 220 20.37 -6.36 -8.55
N PHE A 221 19.73 -5.37 -9.17
CA PHE A 221 19.22 -5.46 -10.55
C PHE A 221 20.33 -5.39 -11.61
N VAL A 222 21.50 -4.84 -11.30
CA VAL A 222 22.62 -4.82 -12.23
C VAL A 222 23.43 -6.11 -12.17
N LYS A 223 23.70 -6.65 -10.95
CA LYS A 223 24.66 -7.75 -10.78
C LYS A 223 24.05 -9.09 -10.37
N ARG A 224 23.01 -9.11 -9.57
CA ARG A 224 22.52 -10.34 -8.95
C ARG A 224 21.25 -10.87 -9.61
N GLU A 225 20.38 -10.00 -10.08
CA GLU A 225 19.13 -10.42 -10.72
C GLU A 225 19.37 -11.04 -12.09
N LYS A 226 18.57 -12.08 -12.39
CA LYS A 226 18.67 -12.84 -13.65
C LYS A 226 17.43 -12.69 -14.52
N THR A 227 16.29 -12.25 -13.96
CA THR A 227 15.01 -12.12 -14.67
C THR A 227 14.81 -10.68 -15.14
N ALA A 228 14.53 -9.75 -14.25
CA ALA A 228 14.31 -8.35 -14.59
C ALA A 228 15.59 -7.51 -14.42
N ARG A 229 16.54 -7.66 -15.32
CA ARG A 229 17.80 -6.91 -15.31
C ARG A 229 17.61 -5.53 -15.93
N ILE A 230 18.46 -4.57 -15.54
CA ILE A 230 18.60 -3.30 -16.25
C ILE A 230 19.47 -3.55 -17.50
N VAL A 231 18.82 -3.93 -18.59
CA VAL A 231 19.52 -4.19 -19.87
C VAL A 231 19.71 -2.89 -20.65
N ARG A 232 18.67 -2.07 -20.73
CA ARG A 232 18.67 -0.80 -21.45
C ARG A 232 17.73 0.18 -20.76
N VAL A 233 18.21 1.37 -20.48
CA VAL A 233 17.38 2.48 -20.00
C VAL A 233 16.75 3.14 -21.21
N ALA A 234 15.52 2.78 -21.52
CA ALA A 234 14.77 3.33 -22.65
C ALA A 234 13.27 3.36 -22.32
N ALA A 235 12.61 4.41 -22.78
CA ALA A 235 11.16 4.56 -22.64
C ALA A 235 10.44 3.80 -23.77
N SER A 236 9.60 2.85 -23.42
CA SER A 236 8.65 2.21 -24.35
C SER A 236 7.25 2.73 -24.04
N ARG A 237 6.65 3.46 -24.97
CA ARG A 237 5.30 4.02 -24.79
C ARG A 237 4.26 2.96 -24.43
N ALA A 238 4.37 1.76 -24.99
CA ALA A 238 3.46 0.67 -24.71
C ALA A 238 3.58 0.19 -23.26
N VAL A 239 4.82 -0.02 -22.77
CA VAL A 239 5.07 -0.45 -21.38
C VAL A 239 4.70 0.65 -20.40
N LEU A 240 5.05 1.92 -20.69
CA LEU A 240 4.67 3.07 -19.85
C LEU A 240 3.16 3.20 -19.70
N ALA A 241 2.40 3.06 -20.78
CA ALA A 241 0.94 3.12 -20.74
C ALA A 241 0.33 1.97 -19.93
N GLU A 242 0.85 0.75 -20.07
CA GLU A 242 0.43 -0.40 -19.26
C GLU A 242 0.74 -0.22 -17.77
N VAL A 243 1.94 0.27 -17.45
CA VAL A 243 2.35 0.58 -16.07
C VAL A 243 1.44 1.65 -15.48
N ALA A 244 1.20 2.75 -16.20
CA ALA A 244 0.33 3.83 -15.73
C ALA A 244 -1.12 3.35 -15.54
N LYS A 245 -1.65 2.55 -16.46
CA LYS A 245 -3.02 2.02 -16.41
C LYS A 245 -3.31 1.25 -15.11
N VAL A 246 -2.37 0.46 -14.64
CA VAL A 246 -2.50 -0.30 -13.38
C VAL A 246 -2.05 0.55 -12.20
N GLY A 247 -0.93 1.24 -12.34
CA GLY A 247 -0.29 1.98 -11.27
C GLY A 247 -1.13 3.13 -10.72
N VAL A 248 -1.90 3.82 -11.58
CA VAL A 248 -2.81 4.89 -11.14
C VAL A 248 -3.79 4.40 -10.07
N SER A 249 -4.26 3.16 -10.15
CA SER A 249 -5.13 2.60 -9.10
C SER A 249 -4.44 2.51 -7.73
N ALA A 250 -3.15 2.18 -7.72
CA ALA A 250 -2.36 2.10 -6.48
C ALA A 250 -2.08 3.50 -5.90
N MET A 251 -1.78 4.48 -6.75
CA MET A 251 -1.62 5.87 -6.34
C MET A 251 -2.92 6.45 -5.78
N LEU A 252 -4.03 6.26 -6.48
CA LEU A 252 -5.36 6.71 -6.03
C LEU A 252 -5.70 6.11 -4.66
N MET A 253 -5.40 4.84 -4.44
CA MET A 253 -5.63 4.19 -3.15
C MET A 253 -4.89 4.89 -2.01
N GLN A 254 -3.62 5.28 -2.20
CA GLN A 254 -2.83 6.00 -1.21
C GLN A 254 -3.41 7.39 -0.91
N VAL A 255 -3.64 8.19 -1.96
CA VAL A 255 -4.14 9.57 -1.81
C VAL A 255 -5.55 9.59 -1.21
N LEU A 256 -6.43 8.74 -1.69
CA LEU A 256 -7.82 8.73 -1.25
C LEU A 256 -8.02 8.18 0.17
N THR A 257 -7.08 7.39 0.68
CA THR A 257 -7.08 6.99 2.09
C THR A 257 -6.93 8.21 3.00
N LEU A 258 -6.04 9.16 2.65
CA LEU A 258 -5.88 10.41 3.40
C LEU A 258 -7.13 11.28 3.33
N VAL A 259 -7.73 11.39 2.14
CA VAL A 259 -8.98 12.15 1.96
C VAL A 259 -10.09 11.54 2.83
N GLN A 260 -10.23 10.23 2.84
CA GLN A 260 -11.23 9.55 3.67
C GLN A 260 -11.00 9.80 5.16
N GLN A 261 -9.75 9.70 5.63
CA GLN A 261 -9.41 9.99 7.03
C GLN A 261 -9.76 11.44 7.41
N ALA A 262 -9.43 12.41 6.56
CA ALA A 262 -9.76 13.81 6.80
C ALA A 262 -11.29 14.03 6.89
N ILE A 263 -12.07 13.37 6.04
CA ILE A 263 -13.55 13.45 6.08
C ILE A 263 -14.08 12.80 7.37
N ILE A 264 -13.52 11.65 7.80
CA ILE A 264 -13.92 11.00 9.05
C ILE A 264 -13.67 11.93 10.24
N TYR A 265 -12.48 12.52 10.35
CA TYR A 265 -12.17 13.45 11.46
C TYR A 265 -13.05 14.69 11.46
N ARG A 266 -13.35 15.24 10.27
CA ARG A 266 -14.25 16.39 10.16
C ARG A 266 -15.69 16.02 10.57
N ALA A 267 -16.21 14.90 10.10
CA ALA A 267 -17.54 14.43 10.47
C ALA A 267 -17.61 14.10 11.98
N ALA A 268 -16.57 13.50 12.56
CA ALA A 268 -16.50 13.24 13.98
C ALA A 268 -16.52 14.53 14.82
N ALA A 269 -15.81 15.58 14.38
CA ALA A 269 -15.83 16.89 15.04
C ALA A 269 -17.20 17.55 14.96
N GLU A 270 -17.85 17.49 13.78
CA GLU A 270 -19.12 18.15 13.51
C GLU A 270 -20.27 17.50 14.30
N TRP A 271 -20.31 16.17 14.36
CA TRP A 271 -21.41 15.43 14.98
C TRP A 271 -21.17 15.03 16.44
N GLY A 272 -19.94 14.99 16.92
CA GLY A 272 -19.61 14.49 18.26
C GLY A 272 -18.56 15.28 19.03
N GLY A 273 -17.87 16.23 18.39
CA GLY A 273 -16.83 17.04 19.02
C GLY A 273 -15.48 16.33 19.14
N ALA A 274 -14.60 16.93 19.97
CA ALA A 274 -13.21 16.52 20.10
C ALA A 274 -13.04 15.09 20.67
N GLU A 275 -13.88 14.68 21.59
CA GLU A 275 -13.84 13.35 22.21
C GLU A 275 -14.03 12.24 21.17
N TRP A 276 -14.99 12.42 20.27
CA TRP A 276 -15.24 11.47 19.18
C TRP A 276 -14.14 11.46 18.12
N GLN A 277 -13.43 12.57 17.93
CA GLN A 277 -12.21 12.57 17.09
C GLN A 277 -11.12 11.69 17.70
N VAL A 278 -10.96 11.73 19.04
CA VAL A 278 -9.99 10.87 19.74
C VAL A 278 -10.38 9.40 19.60
N LEU A 279 -11.67 9.05 19.76
CA LEU A 279 -12.17 7.70 19.57
C LEU A 279 -11.94 7.18 18.14
N PHE A 280 -12.27 7.98 17.11
CA PHE A 280 -11.97 7.61 15.74
C PHE A 280 -10.47 7.49 15.50
N GLY A 281 -9.65 8.37 16.09
CA GLY A 281 -8.20 8.29 16.02
C GLY A 281 -7.66 6.96 16.54
N ALA A 282 -8.15 6.50 17.67
CA ALA A 282 -7.80 5.19 18.23
C ALA A 282 -8.26 4.03 17.32
N ALA A 283 -9.52 4.06 16.87
CA ALA A 283 -10.08 3.03 16.00
C ALA A 283 -9.33 2.90 14.67
N LEU A 284 -8.99 4.03 14.02
CA LEU A 284 -8.22 4.05 12.77
C LEU A 284 -6.79 3.55 12.96
N ARG A 285 -6.15 3.81 14.11
CA ARG A 285 -4.82 3.28 14.43
C ARG A 285 -4.87 1.77 14.61
N ILE A 286 -5.85 1.25 15.34
CA ILE A 286 -6.07 -0.20 15.52
C ILE A 286 -6.30 -0.85 14.14
N GLN A 287 -7.18 -0.27 13.32
CA GLN A 287 -7.45 -0.77 11.97
C GLN A 287 -6.18 -0.76 11.10
N SER A 288 -5.40 0.32 11.11
CA SER A 288 -4.17 0.44 10.33
C SER A 288 -3.16 -0.62 10.72
N PHE A 289 -2.99 -0.89 12.02
CA PHE A 289 -2.12 -1.95 12.51
C PHE A 289 -2.60 -3.33 12.06
N ALA A 290 -3.89 -3.60 12.17
CA ALA A 290 -4.50 -4.83 11.72
C ALA A 290 -4.38 -5.03 10.19
N PHE A 291 -4.27 -3.95 9.40
CA PHE A 291 -4.10 -3.99 7.94
C PHE A 291 -2.70 -4.42 7.50
N ILE A 292 -1.66 -4.23 8.32
CA ILE A 292 -0.27 -4.53 7.96
C ILE A 292 -0.09 -5.97 7.43
N PRO A 293 -0.59 -7.01 8.13
CA PRO A 293 -0.50 -8.39 7.65
C PRO A 293 -1.30 -8.65 6.37
N LEU A 294 -2.44 -8.00 6.18
CA LEU A 294 -3.24 -8.12 4.95
C LEU A 294 -2.51 -7.55 3.74
N TRP A 295 -1.78 -6.43 3.89
CA TRP A 295 -0.88 -5.91 2.87
C TRP A 295 0.26 -6.88 2.55
N GLY A 296 0.84 -7.53 3.56
CA GLY A 296 1.83 -8.58 3.37
C GLY A 296 1.28 -9.72 2.51
N MET A 297 0.06 -10.18 2.78
CA MET A 297 -0.60 -11.22 1.99
C MET A 297 -0.90 -10.76 0.56
N SER A 298 -1.35 -9.53 0.37
CA SER A 298 -1.56 -8.91 -0.95
C SER A 298 -0.29 -8.94 -1.81
N ASN A 299 0.85 -8.60 -1.20
CA ASN A 299 2.15 -8.63 -1.87
C ASN A 299 2.53 -10.04 -2.35
N GLY A 300 2.18 -11.09 -1.59
CA GLY A 300 2.36 -12.49 -1.99
C GLY A 300 1.37 -12.94 -3.08
N PHE A 301 0.16 -12.41 -3.06
CA PHE A 301 -0.87 -12.74 -4.04
C PHE A 301 -0.58 -12.19 -5.44
N GLN A 302 0.03 -11.02 -5.54
CA GLN A 302 0.31 -10.35 -6.81
C GLN A 302 1.10 -11.22 -7.80
N PRO A 303 2.29 -11.77 -7.48
CA PRO A 303 3.02 -12.64 -8.39
C PRO A 303 2.28 -13.94 -8.65
N ALA A 304 1.59 -14.51 -7.65
CA ALA A 304 0.80 -15.73 -7.81
C ALA A 304 -0.31 -15.56 -8.85
N ALA A 305 -1.07 -14.47 -8.79
CA ALA A 305 -2.14 -14.20 -9.74
C ALA A 305 -1.60 -13.80 -11.12
N GLY A 306 -0.64 -12.86 -11.18
CA GLY A 306 -0.10 -12.31 -12.42
C GLY A 306 0.62 -13.35 -13.27
N THR A 307 1.51 -14.16 -12.67
CA THR A 307 2.26 -15.20 -13.40
C THR A 307 1.34 -16.31 -13.92
N ASN A 308 0.38 -16.78 -13.10
CA ASN A 308 -0.59 -17.78 -13.57
C ASN A 308 -1.51 -17.24 -14.69
N TYR A 309 -1.88 -15.96 -14.60
CA TYR A 309 -2.67 -15.30 -15.64
C TYR A 309 -1.90 -15.15 -16.96
N GLY A 310 -0.65 -14.69 -16.89
CA GLY A 310 0.23 -14.57 -18.05
C GLY A 310 0.52 -15.91 -18.73
N ALA A 311 0.55 -17.01 -17.95
CA ALA A 311 0.71 -18.36 -18.47
C ALA A 311 -0.61 -18.97 -19.00
N GLY A 312 -1.74 -18.25 -19.01
CA GLY A 312 -3.04 -18.76 -19.45
C GLY A 312 -3.68 -19.77 -18.50
N LEU A 313 -3.16 -19.95 -17.28
CA LEU A 313 -3.64 -20.93 -16.31
C LEU A 313 -4.79 -20.36 -15.46
N TYR A 314 -5.90 -20.02 -16.10
CA TYR A 314 -7.03 -19.31 -15.47
C TYR A 314 -7.67 -20.08 -14.30
N ASP A 315 -7.72 -21.41 -14.36
CA ASP A 315 -8.21 -22.24 -13.26
C ASP A 315 -7.32 -22.11 -12.02
N ARG A 316 -6.01 -21.97 -12.22
CA ARG A 316 -5.07 -21.73 -11.12
C ARG A 316 -5.20 -20.32 -10.56
N VAL A 317 -5.43 -19.31 -11.41
CA VAL A 317 -5.74 -17.94 -10.94
C VAL A 317 -6.93 -17.99 -9.98
N ARG A 318 -8.03 -18.67 -10.38
CA ARG A 318 -9.21 -18.82 -9.52
C ARG A 318 -8.89 -19.53 -8.20
N ARG A 319 -8.17 -20.68 -8.25
CA ARG A 319 -7.82 -21.43 -7.03
C ARG A 319 -6.91 -20.62 -6.11
N CYS A 320 -5.93 -19.90 -6.66
CA CYS A 320 -5.10 -18.99 -5.89
C CYS A 320 -5.93 -17.85 -5.30
N THR A 321 -6.84 -17.24 -6.06
CA THR A 321 -7.73 -16.19 -5.57
C THR A 321 -8.53 -16.66 -4.36
N VAL A 322 -9.15 -17.85 -4.44
CA VAL A 322 -9.90 -18.42 -3.31
C VAL A 322 -8.97 -18.70 -2.11
N ALA A 323 -7.82 -19.34 -2.33
CA ALA A 323 -6.90 -19.67 -1.26
C ALA A 323 -6.39 -18.42 -0.52
N PHE A 324 -5.95 -17.39 -1.26
CA PHE A 324 -5.48 -16.14 -0.66
C PHE A 324 -6.62 -15.34 -0.01
N SER A 325 -7.83 -15.34 -0.56
CA SER A 325 -8.98 -14.68 0.07
C SER A 325 -9.36 -15.36 1.38
N LEU A 326 -9.41 -16.70 1.42
CA LEU A 326 -9.67 -17.44 2.67
C LEU A 326 -8.54 -17.23 3.70
N GLY A 327 -7.28 -17.25 3.25
CA GLY A 327 -6.13 -16.96 4.10
C GLY A 327 -6.19 -15.53 4.67
N ALA A 328 -6.54 -14.54 3.85
CA ALA A 328 -6.68 -13.15 4.28
C ALA A 328 -7.84 -12.97 5.27
N THR A 329 -8.96 -13.66 5.05
CA THR A 329 -10.07 -13.68 6.02
C THR A 329 -9.65 -14.35 7.33
N GLY A 330 -8.94 -15.50 7.27
CA GLY A 330 -8.38 -16.14 8.45
C GLY A 330 -7.41 -15.25 9.23
N LEU A 331 -6.57 -14.49 8.51
CA LEU A 331 -5.67 -13.52 9.11
C LEU A 331 -6.42 -12.32 9.71
N ALA A 332 -7.49 -11.86 9.06
CA ALA A 332 -8.35 -10.81 9.59
C ALA A 332 -9.04 -11.24 10.88
N LEU A 333 -9.44 -12.51 11.02
CA LEU A 333 -10.05 -13.06 12.25
C LEU A 333 -9.14 -12.92 13.47
N LEU A 334 -7.81 -12.99 13.31
CA LEU A 334 -6.86 -12.83 14.42
C LEU A 334 -6.95 -11.46 15.08
N PHE A 335 -7.33 -10.43 14.34
CA PHE A 335 -7.52 -9.06 14.86
C PHE A 335 -8.99 -8.78 15.15
N TRP A 336 -9.89 -9.32 14.34
CA TRP A 336 -11.32 -9.13 14.49
C TRP A 336 -11.87 -9.73 15.78
N ILE A 337 -11.50 -10.98 16.11
CA ILE A 337 -11.97 -11.67 17.32
C ILE A 337 -11.61 -10.89 18.60
N PRO A 338 -10.33 -10.53 18.86
CA PRO A 338 -9.98 -9.74 20.03
C PRO A 338 -10.68 -8.37 20.06
N ALA A 339 -10.76 -7.67 18.94
CA ALA A 339 -11.40 -6.36 18.86
C ALA A 339 -12.91 -6.41 19.18
N MET A 340 -13.59 -7.48 18.75
CA MET A 340 -15.03 -7.67 19.02
C MET A 340 -15.31 -8.17 20.42
N LEU A 341 -14.46 -9.03 20.97
CA LEU A 341 -14.66 -9.59 22.33
C LEU A 341 -14.18 -8.63 23.43
N PHE A 342 -13.08 -7.90 23.18
CA PHE A 342 -12.43 -7.03 24.15
C PHE A 342 -12.22 -5.61 23.60
N PRO A 343 -13.29 -4.91 23.15
CA PRO A 343 -13.16 -3.58 22.54
C PRO A 343 -12.63 -2.53 23.53
N GLU A 344 -12.99 -2.63 24.81
CA GLU A 344 -12.47 -1.77 25.86
C GLU A 344 -10.95 -1.87 25.98
N ALA A 345 -10.42 -3.09 26.02
CA ALA A 345 -8.97 -3.32 26.08
C ALA A 345 -8.26 -2.80 24.80
N ALA A 346 -8.89 -2.95 23.63
CA ALA A 346 -8.34 -2.44 22.38
C ALA A 346 -8.26 -0.90 22.36
N LEU A 347 -9.33 -0.21 22.78
CA LEU A 347 -9.37 1.25 22.84
C LEU A 347 -8.45 1.79 23.94
N SER A 348 -8.35 1.12 25.09
CA SER A 348 -7.49 1.50 26.22
C SER A 348 -6.00 1.46 25.89
N LEU A 349 -5.58 0.82 24.79
CA LEU A 349 -4.20 0.92 24.29
C LEU A 349 -3.83 2.35 23.87
N PHE A 350 -4.82 3.17 23.53
CA PHE A 350 -4.62 4.52 22.98
C PHE A 350 -5.31 5.60 23.79
N ILE A 351 -6.31 5.26 24.60
CA ILE A 351 -7.13 6.19 25.38
C ILE A 351 -7.01 5.81 26.86
N THR A 352 -6.59 6.78 27.67
CA THR A 352 -6.39 6.58 29.11
C THR A 352 -7.63 6.87 29.96
N ASP A 353 -8.60 7.62 29.42
CA ASP A 353 -9.85 7.94 30.11
C ASP A 353 -10.87 6.78 29.99
N PRO A 354 -11.19 6.07 31.09
CA PRO A 354 -12.13 4.96 31.05
C PRO A 354 -13.56 5.36 30.66
N ALA A 355 -14.00 6.60 30.99
CA ALA A 355 -15.33 7.07 30.64
C ALA A 355 -15.47 7.26 29.13
N LEU A 356 -14.45 7.85 28.48
CA LEU A 356 -14.38 7.99 27.04
C LEU A 356 -14.31 6.64 26.33
N VAL A 357 -13.54 5.70 26.86
CA VAL A 357 -13.47 4.32 26.34
C VAL A 357 -14.85 3.68 26.36
N ALA A 358 -15.55 3.71 27.51
CA ALA A 358 -16.87 3.10 27.67
C ALA A 358 -17.89 3.69 26.68
N GLN A 359 -17.83 5.00 26.41
CA GLN A 359 -18.69 5.69 25.46
C GLN A 359 -18.52 5.18 24.03
N GLY A 360 -17.29 4.82 23.62
CA GLY A 360 -16.96 4.44 22.23
C GLY A 360 -17.08 2.95 21.92
N VAL A 361 -17.31 2.08 22.91
CA VAL A 361 -17.25 0.61 22.75
C VAL A 361 -18.21 0.08 21.70
N ASP A 362 -19.46 0.48 21.72
CA ASP A 362 -20.47 -0.05 20.81
C ASP A 362 -20.24 0.45 19.38
N ASP A 363 -19.88 1.71 19.21
CA ASP A 363 -19.54 2.28 17.92
C ASP A 363 -18.26 1.68 17.33
N PHE A 364 -17.27 1.41 18.17
CA PHE A 364 -16.08 0.70 17.74
C PHE A 364 -16.41 -0.72 17.25
N ARG A 365 -17.32 -1.45 17.91
CA ARG A 365 -17.80 -2.75 17.43
C ARG A 365 -18.49 -2.63 16.07
N VAL A 366 -19.36 -1.63 15.88
CA VAL A 366 -20.02 -1.36 14.60
C VAL A 366 -18.99 -1.10 13.51
N PHE A 367 -17.99 -0.26 13.77
CA PHE A 367 -16.91 0.03 12.84
C PHE A 367 -16.09 -1.22 12.48
N PHE A 368 -15.73 -2.01 13.49
CA PHE A 368 -14.83 -3.13 13.31
C PHE A 368 -15.50 -4.40 12.76
N VAL A 369 -16.85 -4.48 12.80
CA VAL A 369 -17.59 -5.63 12.26
C VAL A 369 -17.28 -5.86 10.78
N ALA A 370 -17.18 -4.79 10.00
CA ALA A 370 -16.88 -4.87 8.56
C ALA A 370 -15.41 -5.20 8.25
N TYR A 371 -14.51 -5.13 9.25
CA TYR A 371 -13.09 -5.42 9.06
C TYR A 371 -12.84 -6.84 8.55
N LEU A 372 -13.68 -7.81 8.90
CA LEU A 372 -13.58 -9.19 8.43
C LEU A 372 -13.65 -9.29 6.89
N ALA A 373 -14.40 -8.41 6.26
CA ALA A 373 -14.55 -8.36 4.81
C ALA A 373 -13.35 -7.71 4.09
N MET A 374 -12.50 -6.97 4.83
CA MET A 374 -11.34 -6.27 4.27
C MET A 374 -10.33 -7.23 3.62
N GLY A 375 -10.16 -8.44 4.16
CA GLY A 375 -9.29 -9.45 3.57
C GLY A 375 -9.66 -9.74 2.12
N VAL A 376 -10.94 -10.00 1.86
CA VAL A 376 -11.44 -10.28 0.50
C VAL A 376 -11.37 -9.05 -0.39
N MET A 377 -11.67 -7.87 0.14
CA MET A 377 -11.58 -6.61 -0.60
C MET A 377 -10.16 -6.33 -1.10
N VAL A 378 -9.15 -6.45 -0.22
CA VAL A 378 -7.73 -6.25 -0.58
C VAL A 378 -7.31 -7.26 -1.64
N MET A 379 -7.70 -8.53 -1.50
CA MET A 379 -7.43 -9.55 -2.53
C MET A 379 -8.10 -9.24 -3.86
N GLY A 380 -9.30 -8.65 -3.86
CA GLY A 380 -10.00 -8.22 -5.06
C GLY A 380 -9.25 -7.13 -5.82
N ILE A 381 -8.82 -6.07 -5.14
CA ILE A 381 -8.05 -4.99 -5.75
C ILE A 381 -6.74 -5.54 -6.32
N THR A 382 -6.02 -6.34 -5.53
CA THR A 382 -4.76 -6.96 -5.93
C THR A 382 -4.93 -7.89 -7.14
N LEU A 383 -6.03 -8.66 -7.20
CA LEU A 383 -6.36 -9.47 -8.37
C LEU A 383 -6.44 -8.61 -9.63
N PHE A 384 -7.22 -7.54 -9.62
CA PHE A 384 -7.39 -6.69 -10.80
C PHE A 384 -6.09 -5.98 -11.21
N GLN A 385 -5.27 -5.56 -10.24
CA GLN A 385 -3.93 -5.02 -10.50
C GLN A 385 -3.04 -6.08 -11.16
N SER A 386 -3.03 -7.30 -10.65
CA SER A 386 -2.22 -8.42 -11.18
C SER A 386 -2.64 -8.85 -12.59
N LEU A 387 -3.94 -8.80 -12.89
CA LEU A 387 -4.49 -9.11 -14.22
C LEU A 387 -4.31 -7.98 -15.25
N GLY A 388 -3.74 -6.83 -14.86
CA GLY A 388 -3.66 -5.66 -15.73
C GLY A 388 -4.99 -4.94 -15.96
N LYS A 389 -6.03 -5.28 -15.18
CA LYS A 389 -7.36 -4.64 -15.25
C LYS A 389 -7.40 -3.36 -14.41
N GLY A 390 -6.53 -2.40 -14.73
CA GLY A 390 -6.36 -1.16 -13.96
C GLY A 390 -7.64 -0.36 -13.74
N GLY A 391 -8.55 -0.34 -14.72
CA GLY A 391 -9.85 0.34 -14.58
C GLY A 391 -10.74 -0.25 -13.48
N LEU A 392 -10.80 -1.58 -13.32
CA LEU A 392 -11.55 -2.20 -12.23
C LEU A 392 -10.86 -2.00 -10.88
N ALA A 393 -9.53 -2.03 -10.84
CA ALA A 393 -8.78 -1.73 -9.63
C ALA A 393 -8.98 -0.26 -9.20
N ALA A 394 -8.94 0.68 -10.15
CA ALA A 394 -9.20 2.10 -9.89
C ALA A 394 -10.66 2.33 -9.44
N LEU A 395 -11.63 1.64 -10.06
CA LEU A 395 -13.04 1.73 -9.63
C LEU A 395 -13.20 1.32 -8.16
N LEU A 396 -12.61 0.21 -7.74
CA LEU A 396 -12.67 -0.22 -6.33
C LEU A 396 -11.94 0.74 -5.40
N ALA A 397 -10.78 1.29 -5.83
CA ALA A 397 -10.03 2.27 -5.07
C ALA A 397 -10.82 3.59 -4.88
N LEU A 398 -11.55 4.04 -5.90
CA LEU A 398 -12.40 5.23 -5.86
C LEU A 398 -13.73 4.98 -5.13
N ALA A 399 -14.28 3.78 -5.28
CA ALA A 399 -15.59 3.44 -4.74
C ALA A 399 -15.63 3.60 -3.22
N ARG A 400 -14.60 3.16 -2.50
CA ARG A 400 -14.56 3.22 -1.04
C ARG A 400 -14.68 4.66 -0.52
N PRO A 401 -13.74 5.58 -0.80
CA PRO A 401 -13.72 6.90 -0.18
C PRO A 401 -14.71 7.89 -0.80
N LEU A 402 -14.97 7.81 -2.11
CA LEU A 402 -15.74 8.83 -2.81
C LEU A 402 -17.16 8.39 -3.16
N LEU A 403 -17.33 7.20 -3.74
CA LEU A 403 -18.62 6.79 -4.26
C LEU A 403 -19.55 6.23 -3.19
N LEU A 404 -18.98 5.59 -2.15
CA LEU A 404 -19.77 5.00 -1.07
C LEU A 404 -19.68 5.84 0.21
N PHE A 405 -18.47 6.14 0.70
CA PHE A 405 -18.29 6.77 2.00
C PHE A 405 -18.83 8.21 2.03
N VAL A 406 -18.50 9.06 1.06
CA VAL A 406 -18.95 10.46 1.07
C VAL A 406 -20.49 10.58 1.08
N PRO A 407 -21.26 9.90 0.21
CA PRO A 407 -22.71 9.94 0.31
C PRO A 407 -23.24 9.39 1.62
N LEU A 408 -22.69 8.28 2.11
CA LEU A 408 -23.16 7.64 3.33
C LEU A 408 -22.89 8.50 4.57
N VAL A 409 -21.70 9.13 4.68
CA VAL A 409 -21.38 9.99 5.82
C VAL A 409 -22.22 11.28 5.84
N LEU A 410 -22.73 11.72 4.68
CA LEU A 410 -23.63 12.86 4.60
C LEU A 410 -25.11 12.49 4.89
N ILE A 411 -25.52 11.26 4.60
CA ILE A 411 -26.92 10.83 4.71
C ILE A 411 -27.18 10.15 6.06
N VAL A 412 -26.34 9.15 6.44
CA VAL A 412 -26.63 8.27 7.58
C VAL A 412 -26.71 9.00 8.93
N PRO A 413 -25.84 9.99 9.25
CA PRO A 413 -25.96 10.74 10.50
C PRO A 413 -27.27 11.51 10.64
N ASN A 414 -27.88 11.90 9.52
CA ASN A 414 -29.17 12.62 9.49
C ASN A 414 -30.39 11.71 9.58
N LEU A 415 -30.22 10.39 9.43
CA LEU A 415 -31.33 9.43 9.51
C LEU A 415 -31.71 9.16 10.95
N GLY A 416 -32.95 9.44 11.32
CA GLY A 416 -33.50 9.07 12.62
C GLY A 416 -32.77 9.66 13.84
N GLY A 417 -31.95 10.70 13.67
CA GLY A 417 -31.21 11.31 14.76
C GLY A 417 -29.96 10.51 15.18
N LEU A 418 -29.41 9.67 14.32
CA LEU A 418 -28.22 8.85 14.62
C LEU A 418 -26.97 9.68 14.96
N GLY A 419 -26.86 10.92 14.41
CA GLY A 419 -25.74 11.80 14.73
C GLY A 419 -24.37 11.13 14.52
N ILE A 420 -23.54 11.17 15.57
CA ILE A 420 -22.19 10.59 15.54
C ILE A 420 -22.19 9.08 15.31
N HIS A 421 -23.13 8.33 15.85
CA HIS A 421 -23.28 6.88 15.64
C HIS A 421 -23.52 6.55 14.16
N GLY A 422 -24.20 7.48 13.44
CA GLY A 422 -24.36 7.39 11.99
C GLY A 422 -23.06 7.50 11.22
N VAL A 423 -22.05 8.21 11.70
CA VAL A 423 -20.71 8.28 11.08
C VAL A 423 -20.00 6.93 11.17
N TRP A 424 -20.04 6.27 12.34
CA TRP A 424 -19.48 4.94 12.54
C TRP A 424 -20.18 3.89 11.67
N LEU A 425 -21.50 3.96 11.61
CA LEU A 425 -22.31 3.07 10.79
C LEU A 425 -22.04 3.28 9.29
N ALA A 426 -21.85 4.53 8.85
CA ALA A 426 -21.48 4.84 7.46
C ALA A 426 -20.16 4.19 7.05
N CYS A 427 -19.15 4.15 7.94
CA CYS A 427 -17.90 3.44 7.70
C CYS A 427 -18.15 1.93 7.51
N ALA A 428 -18.92 1.31 8.40
CA ALA A 428 -19.21 -0.12 8.34
C ALA A 428 -20.01 -0.51 7.08
N ILE A 429 -21.03 0.27 6.73
CA ILE A 429 -21.82 0.06 5.51
C ILE A 429 -20.95 0.21 4.27
N THR A 430 -20.09 1.23 4.22
CA THR A 430 -19.16 1.46 3.11
C THR A 430 -18.30 0.22 2.87
N ASP A 431 -17.67 -0.30 3.93
CA ASP A 431 -16.74 -1.41 3.84
C ASP A 431 -17.47 -2.73 3.49
N GLY A 432 -18.67 -2.93 4.03
CA GLY A 432 -19.52 -4.07 3.69
C GLY A 432 -19.98 -4.06 2.23
N LEU A 433 -20.48 -2.92 1.74
CA LEU A 433 -20.90 -2.75 0.34
C LEU A 433 -19.73 -2.93 -0.62
N LEU A 434 -18.57 -2.35 -0.30
CA LEU A 434 -17.38 -2.50 -1.12
C LEU A 434 -16.92 -3.95 -1.22
N ALA A 435 -16.97 -4.69 -0.11
CA ALA A 435 -16.63 -6.11 -0.10
C ALA A 435 -17.58 -6.92 -1.00
N LEU A 436 -18.88 -6.64 -0.95
CA LEU A 436 -19.87 -7.29 -1.83
C LEU A 436 -19.58 -6.96 -3.30
N ILE A 437 -19.29 -5.71 -3.63
CA ILE A 437 -18.92 -5.27 -4.99
C ILE A 437 -17.63 -5.98 -5.43
N ALA A 438 -16.60 -6.04 -4.57
CA ALA A 438 -15.34 -6.72 -4.87
C ALA A 438 -15.56 -8.21 -5.17
N VAL A 439 -16.32 -8.91 -4.33
CA VAL A 439 -16.65 -10.34 -4.53
C VAL A 439 -17.41 -10.53 -5.84
N ALA A 440 -18.44 -9.72 -6.10
CA ALA A 440 -19.22 -9.84 -7.34
C ALA A 440 -18.35 -9.64 -8.59
N LEU A 441 -17.46 -8.65 -8.59
CA LEU A 441 -16.53 -8.40 -9.69
C LEU A 441 -15.48 -9.50 -9.83
N MET A 442 -14.96 -10.05 -8.72
CA MET A 442 -14.03 -11.17 -8.72
C MET A 442 -14.68 -12.42 -9.32
N VAL A 443 -15.89 -12.77 -8.87
CA VAL A 443 -16.65 -13.92 -9.38
C VAL A 443 -16.95 -13.75 -10.87
N ARG A 444 -17.44 -12.58 -11.28
CA ARG A 444 -17.70 -12.27 -12.69
C ARG A 444 -16.45 -12.41 -13.56
N THR A 445 -15.32 -11.89 -13.08
CA THR A 445 -14.04 -11.94 -13.79
C THR A 445 -13.53 -13.38 -13.91
N CYS A 446 -13.55 -14.15 -12.82
CA CYS A 446 -13.15 -15.56 -12.84
C CYS A 446 -14.05 -16.42 -13.76
N ARG A 447 -15.37 -16.20 -13.75
CA ARG A 447 -16.31 -16.87 -14.67
C ARG A 447 -16.06 -16.48 -16.13
N GLY A 448 -15.76 -15.20 -16.40
CA GLY A 448 -15.45 -14.70 -17.74
C GLY A 448 -14.18 -15.31 -18.35
N MET A 449 -13.14 -15.49 -17.54
CA MET A 449 -11.90 -16.16 -17.96
C MET A 449 -12.15 -17.62 -18.39
N TRP A 450 -13.00 -18.33 -17.66
CA TRP A 450 -13.32 -19.72 -17.97
C TRP A 450 -14.11 -19.88 -19.29
N LYS A 451 -15.12 -19.03 -19.50
CA LYS A 451 -15.88 -19.01 -20.74
C LYS A 451 -15.02 -18.67 -21.97
N GLY A 452 -14.07 -17.74 -21.82
CA GLY A 452 -13.12 -17.38 -22.87
C GLY A 452 -12.26 -18.57 -23.29
N ARG A 453 -11.72 -19.33 -22.33
CA ARG A 453 -10.92 -20.54 -22.61
C ARG A 453 -11.71 -21.65 -23.32
N ALA A 454 -12.93 -21.91 -22.85
CA ALA A 454 -13.79 -22.90 -23.47
C ALA A 454 -14.09 -22.57 -24.95
N ARG A 455 -14.25 -21.27 -25.26
CA ARG A 455 -14.45 -20.79 -26.62
C ARG A 455 -13.19 -20.94 -27.49
N THR A 456 -12.00 -20.63 -26.94
CA THR A 456 -10.73 -20.79 -27.66
C THR A 456 -10.43 -22.26 -27.94
N ALA A 457 -10.58 -23.14 -26.95
CA ALA A 457 -10.40 -24.59 -27.11
C ALA A 457 -11.35 -25.16 -28.15
N ALA A 458 -12.62 -24.75 -28.17
CA ALA A 458 -13.60 -25.20 -29.17
C ALA A 458 -13.27 -24.71 -30.60
N ILE A 459 -12.62 -23.54 -30.74
CA ILE A 459 -12.15 -23.04 -32.04
C ILE A 459 -10.94 -23.86 -32.50
N GLU A 460 -9.97 -24.12 -31.63
CA GLU A 460 -8.76 -24.91 -31.91
C GLU A 460 -9.14 -26.37 -32.28
N GLU A 461 -10.08 -26.97 -31.55
CA GLU A 461 -10.62 -28.30 -31.88
C GLU A 461 -11.37 -28.31 -33.22
N GLY A 462 -12.14 -27.25 -33.52
CA GLY A 462 -12.84 -27.09 -34.78
C GLY A 462 -11.91 -26.83 -35.97
N GLU A 463 -10.78 -26.17 -35.78
CA GLU A 463 -9.75 -25.99 -36.80
C GLU A 463 -8.94 -27.28 -37.02
N ALA A 464 -8.58 -27.98 -35.94
CA ALA A 464 -7.92 -29.29 -36.03
C ALA A 464 -8.79 -30.39 -36.68
N ALA A 465 -10.12 -30.30 -36.56
CA ALA A 465 -11.06 -31.23 -37.21
C ALA A 465 -11.29 -30.89 -38.71
N ARG A 466 -10.85 -29.71 -39.17
CA ARG A 466 -10.98 -29.28 -40.58
C ARG A 466 -9.66 -29.40 -41.37
N ALA A 467 -8.53 -29.60 -40.66
CA ALA A 467 -7.22 -29.87 -41.24
C ALA A 467 -6.95 -31.37 -41.34
#